data_976c3bbc337841462e1c1af04cb906a0
#
_entry.id   976c3bbc337841462e1c1af04cb906a0
#
_cell.length_a   1.000
_cell.length_b   1.000
_cell.length_c   1.000
_cell.angle_alpha   90.00
_cell.angle_beta   90.00
_cell.angle_gamma   90.00
#
_symmetry.space_group_name_H-M   'P 1'
#
loop_
_entity.id
_entity.type
_entity.pdbx_description
1 polymer ?
#
loop_
_entity_poly.entity_id
_entity_poly.type
_entity_poly.pdbx_seq_one_letter_code
_entity_poly.pdbx_strand_id
1 'polypeptide(L)'
;MQYSILTSAVLVGAISATTLADQIIISPSADNTLIEDVNGNYSCGAAGYFFAGRVGVNGGSSIRRGAIRFNLSAITPFSTITSVTLKMYCSAAGMTTSEPISLKKFSKSWGEGASVAFGGGGAFAEPNDLTWLSRFYGTTQMWTTPGGDFSTTISATRAVTTTGSYTWASTPQLVADVQSWVNAPVTNYGWCVVGNEVTLKSVKRFDSREVSVPTLKPFLTVIYTPAPPNPLDLTHDGFVNAADLASLLGSWGTASAADFNSSGAVDAADLSALLSGWTG
;
A
#
# COMPACT_ATOMS: atom_id res chain seq x y z
N MET A 1 8.10 67.65 -33.30
CA MET A 1 7.31 66.42 -33.42
C MET A 1 7.88 65.40 -32.47
N GLN A 2 7.16 65.12 -31.38
CA GLN A 2 7.57 64.13 -30.35
C GLN A 2 6.82 62.85 -30.63
N TYR A 3 7.53 61.77 -30.93
CA TYR A 3 6.93 60.46 -31.10
C TYR A 3 6.89 59.74 -29.74
N SER A 4 5.65 59.44 -29.26
CA SER A 4 5.44 58.62 -28.05
C SER A 4 5.37 57.15 -28.49
N ILE A 5 6.31 56.31 -27.96
CA ILE A 5 6.32 54.87 -28.18
C ILE A 5 5.48 54.25 -27.09
N LEU A 6 4.30 53.70 -27.43
CA LEU A 6 3.51 52.87 -26.55
C LEU A 6 4.08 51.47 -26.55
N THR A 7 4.66 51.05 -25.41
CA THR A 7 5.04 49.66 -25.15
C THR A 7 3.81 48.91 -24.62
N SER A 8 3.25 48.02 -25.45
CA SER A 8 2.21 47.08 -25.01
C SER A 8 2.85 45.95 -24.19
N ALA A 9 2.57 45.90 -22.91
CA ALA A 9 2.93 44.74 -22.09
C ALA A 9 1.90 43.62 -22.36
N VAL A 10 2.35 42.49 -22.91
CA VAL A 10 1.56 41.28 -23.04
C VAL A 10 1.58 40.58 -21.67
N LEU A 11 0.47 40.60 -20.98
CA LEU A 11 0.27 39.84 -19.75
C LEU A 11 -0.02 38.38 -20.14
N VAL A 12 0.99 37.51 -20.08
CA VAL A 12 0.80 36.06 -20.20
C VAL A 12 0.20 35.57 -18.89
N GLY A 13 -1.11 35.41 -18.86
CA GLY A 13 -1.81 34.79 -17.74
C GLY A 13 -1.43 33.29 -17.69
N ALA A 14 -0.78 32.87 -16.63
CA ALA A 14 -0.58 31.45 -16.35
C ALA A 14 -1.96 30.80 -16.10
N ILE A 15 -2.41 29.98 -17.04
CA ILE A 15 -3.59 29.13 -16.84
C ILE A 15 -3.16 28.01 -15.90
N SER A 16 -3.48 28.11 -14.63
CA SER A 16 -3.36 26.99 -13.69
C SER A 16 -4.35 25.91 -14.10
N ALA A 17 -3.89 24.86 -14.74
CA ALA A 17 -4.67 23.66 -14.96
C ALA A 17 -5.04 23.08 -13.60
N THR A 18 -6.32 23.12 -13.22
CA THR A 18 -6.80 22.38 -12.04
C THR A 18 -6.79 20.90 -12.39
N THR A 19 -5.84 20.16 -11.84
CA THR A 19 -5.84 18.69 -11.92
C THR A 19 -7.05 18.19 -11.12
N LEU A 20 -7.93 17.46 -11.79
CA LEU A 20 -9.10 16.84 -11.15
C LEU A 20 -8.60 15.68 -10.27
N ALA A 21 -9.34 15.42 -9.19
CA ALA A 21 -9.08 14.26 -8.36
C ALA A 21 -9.53 12.99 -9.09
N ASP A 22 -8.64 11.99 -9.13
CA ASP A 22 -8.92 10.67 -9.65
C ASP A 22 -9.31 9.71 -8.54
N GLN A 23 -10.00 8.63 -8.89
CA GLN A 23 -10.33 7.55 -7.98
C GLN A 23 -9.90 6.21 -8.56
N ILE A 24 -9.26 5.40 -7.72
CA ILE A 24 -8.94 4.01 -8.07
C ILE A 24 -9.43 3.05 -7.00
N ILE A 25 -9.90 1.85 -7.43
CA ILE A 25 -10.29 0.75 -6.56
C ILE A 25 -9.30 -0.40 -6.80
N ILE A 26 -8.66 -0.85 -5.73
CA ILE A 26 -7.55 -1.80 -5.79
C ILE A 26 -7.89 -3.03 -4.95
N SER A 27 -7.76 -4.23 -5.52
CA SER A 27 -7.83 -5.49 -4.80
C SER A 27 -6.52 -5.78 -4.08
N PRO A 28 -6.52 -6.57 -2.98
CA PRO A 28 -5.28 -6.93 -2.29
C PRO A 28 -4.33 -7.68 -3.23
N SER A 29 -3.04 -7.41 -3.07
CA SER A 29 -1.97 -8.16 -3.72
C SER A 29 -1.48 -9.34 -2.89
N ALA A 30 -1.74 -9.32 -1.58
CA ALA A 30 -1.43 -10.37 -0.64
C ALA A 30 -2.27 -10.21 0.63
N ASP A 31 -2.67 -11.33 1.24
CA ASP A 31 -3.18 -11.38 2.60
C ASP A 31 -2.82 -12.70 3.29
N ASN A 32 -2.89 -12.76 4.61
CA ASN A 32 -2.58 -13.94 5.42
C ASN A 32 -3.02 -13.72 6.88
N THR A 33 -2.79 -14.70 7.75
CA THR A 33 -3.01 -14.63 9.19
C THR A 33 -1.77 -15.03 9.97
N LEU A 34 -1.26 -14.15 10.85
CA LEU A 34 -0.32 -14.51 11.91
C LEU A 34 -1.10 -15.26 12.98
N ILE A 35 -0.80 -16.52 13.16
CA ILE A 35 -1.44 -17.42 14.12
C ILE A 35 -0.51 -17.60 15.31
N GLU A 36 -0.93 -17.12 16.49
CA GLU A 36 -0.11 -17.28 17.70
C GLU A 36 0.11 -18.77 17.99
N ASP A 37 1.37 -19.16 17.84
CA ASP A 37 1.89 -20.50 18.11
C ASP A 37 3.36 -20.40 18.55
N VAL A 38 3.72 -21.15 19.60
CA VAL A 38 5.06 -21.10 20.20
C VAL A 38 6.17 -21.52 19.21
N ASN A 39 5.84 -22.37 18.27
CA ASN A 39 6.79 -22.86 17.25
C ASN A 39 6.71 -22.06 15.95
N GLY A 40 5.69 -21.22 15.77
CA GLY A 40 5.47 -20.46 14.56
C GLY A 40 5.24 -21.31 13.31
N ASN A 41 4.55 -22.44 13.44
CA ASN A 41 4.39 -23.43 12.38
C ASN A 41 3.07 -23.34 11.62
N TYR A 42 2.23 -22.36 11.92
CA TYR A 42 0.91 -22.24 11.31
C TYR A 42 0.75 -20.94 10.53
N SER A 43 0.03 -21.04 9.41
CA SER A 43 -0.29 -19.96 8.51
C SER A 43 -1.62 -20.17 7.79
N CYS A 44 -2.01 -19.23 6.91
CA CYS A 44 -3.28 -19.26 6.20
C CYS A 44 -3.19 -18.43 4.90
N GLY A 45 -2.07 -18.53 4.16
CA GLY A 45 -1.70 -17.61 3.07
C GLY A 45 -2.58 -17.68 1.82
N ALA A 46 -3.04 -18.88 1.45
CA ALA A 46 -3.87 -19.07 0.27
C ALA A 46 -5.31 -19.51 0.63
N ALA A 47 -5.77 -19.24 1.85
CA ALA A 47 -7.14 -19.53 2.23
C ALA A 47 -8.10 -18.40 1.85
N GLY A 48 -9.37 -18.74 1.59
CA GLY A 48 -10.41 -17.77 1.25
C GLY A 48 -10.76 -16.76 2.37
N TYR A 49 -9.97 -16.70 3.44
CA TYR A 49 -10.20 -15.82 4.59
C TYR A 49 -8.97 -15.64 5.45
N PHE A 50 -8.96 -14.56 6.23
CA PHE A 50 -7.98 -14.27 7.29
C PHE A 50 -8.70 -13.82 8.57
N PHE A 51 -7.96 -13.74 9.70
CA PHE A 51 -8.54 -13.53 11.01
C PHE A 51 -7.87 -12.39 11.77
N ALA A 52 -8.64 -11.73 12.68
CA ALA A 52 -8.14 -10.77 13.66
C ALA A 52 -8.89 -10.90 14.98
N GLY A 53 -8.16 -10.92 16.12
CA GLY A 53 -8.70 -11.05 17.47
C GLY A 53 -8.21 -12.31 18.19
N ARG A 54 -8.93 -12.76 19.21
CA ARG A 54 -8.57 -13.92 20.03
C ARG A 54 -9.60 -15.04 19.87
N VAL A 55 -9.13 -16.26 19.59
CA VAL A 55 -10.01 -17.43 19.49
C VAL A 55 -10.48 -17.92 20.87
N GLY A 56 -11.51 -18.77 20.89
CA GLY A 56 -11.99 -19.39 22.11
C GLY A 56 -11.09 -20.54 22.59
N VAL A 57 -11.45 -21.13 23.75
CA VAL A 57 -10.68 -22.23 24.39
C VAL A 57 -10.47 -23.43 23.45
N ASN A 58 -11.44 -23.77 22.61
CA ASN A 58 -11.36 -24.86 21.65
C ASN A 58 -10.38 -24.59 20.51
N GLY A 59 -9.97 -23.32 20.29
CA GLY A 59 -8.95 -22.91 19.35
C GLY A 59 -7.62 -22.58 20.03
N GLY A 60 -7.41 -23.03 21.26
CA GLY A 60 -6.19 -22.81 22.03
C GLY A 60 -6.07 -21.43 22.66
N SER A 61 -7.16 -20.66 22.71
CA SER A 61 -7.17 -19.28 23.28
C SER A 61 -6.12 -18.34 22.67
N SER A 62 -5.62 -18.62 21.48
CA SER A 62 -4.50 -17.92 20.86
C SER A 62 -4.95 -16.71 20.03
N ILE A 63 -4.01 -15.79 19.78
CA ILE A 63 -4.22 -14.55 19.03
C ILE A 63 -4.17 -14.83 17.53
N ARG A 64 -4.94 -14.05 16.79
CA ARG A 64 -4.91 -13.97 15.32
C ARG A 64 -4.73 -12.51 14.92
N ARG A 65 -3.77 -12.25 14.03
CA ARG A 65 -3.58 -10.95 13.39
C ARG A 65 -3.63 -11.14 11.89
N GLY A 66 -4.50 -10.40 11.22
CA GLY A 66 -4.51 -10.41 9.75
C GLY A 66 -3.35 -9.59 9.19
N ALA A 67 -2.91 -9.96 8.01
CA ALA A 67 -2.01 -9.16 7.19
C ALA A 67 -2.68 -8.89 5.85
N ILE A 68 -2.61 -7.65 5.33
CA ILE A 68 -3.18 -7.30 4.03
C ILE A 68 -2.32 -6.24 3.34
N ARG A 69 -2.04 -6.42 2.05
CA ARG A 69 -1.23 -5.51 1.24
C ARG A 69 -1.90 -5.26 -0.11
N PHE A 70 -1.71 -4.06 -0.65
CA PHE A 70 -2.25 -3.61 -1.93
C PHE A 70 -1.12 -3.15 -2.84
N ASN A 71 -1.18 -3.47 -4.14
CA ASN A 71 -0.25 -2.92 -5.11
C ASN A 71 -0.75 -1.54 -5.55
N LEU A 72 0.04 -0.51 -5.29
CA LEU A 72 -0.28 0.89 -5.59
C LEU A 72 0.38 1.41 -6.87
N SER A 73 1.03 0.55 -7.67
CA SER A 73 1.81 0.95 -8.85
C SER A 73 0.99 1.65 -9.95
N ALA A 74 -0.34 1.55 -9.90
CA ALA A 74 -1.24 2.28 -10.79
C ALA A 74 -1.42 3.76 -10.40
N ILE A 75 -0.94 4.17 -9.23
CA ILE A 75 -0.92 5.57 -8.81
C ILE A 75 0.49 6.10 -9.08
N THR A 76 0.60 7.10 -9.95
CA THR A 76 1.89 7.72 -10.27
C THR A 76 2.57 8.23 -9.00
N PRO A 77 3.86 7.98 -8.78
CA PRO A 77 4.63 8.52 -7.67
C PRO A 77 4.44 10.04 -7.52
N PHE A 78 4.52 10.52 -6.28
CA PHE A 78 4.31 11.94 -5.93
C PHE A 78 2.90 12.49 -6.22
N SER A 79 1.94 11.66 -6.65
CA SER A 79 0.51 12.03 -6.61
C SER A 79 0.09 12.38 -5.19
N THR A 80 -0.79 13.36 -5.04
CA THR A 80 -1.30 13.76 -3.72
C THR A 80 -2.50 12.90 -3.33
N ILE A 81 -2.36 12.07 -2.30
CA ILE A 81 -3.45 11.25 -1.77
C ILE A 81 -4.37 12.10 -0.90
N THR A 82 -5.65 12.13 -1.20
CA THR A 82 -6.63 12.95 -0.48
C THR A 82 -7.59 12.13 0.37
N SER A 83 -7.90 10.89 -0.02
CA SER A 83 -8.76 10.00 0.75
C SER A 83 -8.39 8.54 0.51
N VAL A 84 -8.48 7.73 1.57
CA VAL A 84 -8.26 6.28 1.52
C VAL A 84 -9.33 5.61 2.35
N THR A 85 -10.04 4.63 1.79
CA THR A 85 -10.96 3.78 2.55
C THR A 85 -10.68 2.31 2.24
N LEU A 86 -10.76 1.45 3.27
CA LEU A 86 -10.65 0.00 3.12
C LEU A 86 -11.98 -0.64 3.43
N LYS A 87 -12.54 -1.42 2.49
CA LYS A 87 -13.72 -2.25 2.73
C LYS A 87 -13.30 -3.71 2.89
N MET A 88 -13.82 -4.39 3.91
CA MET A 88 -13.69 -5.83 4.12
C MET A 88 -15.04 -6.44 4.49
N TYR A 89 -15.25 -7.69 4.13
CA TYR A 89 -16.45 -8.45 4.51
C TYR A 89 -16.11 -9.39 5.68
N CYS A 90 -16.77 -9.19 6.81
CA CYS A 90 -16.69 -10.13 7.93
C CYS A 90 -17.61 -11.30 7.64
N SER A 91 -17.06 -12.50 7.43
CA SER A 91 -17.81 -13.70 7.06
C SER A 91 -18.10 -14.62 8.26
N ALA A 92 -17.43 -14.39 9.40
CA ALA A 92 -17.76 -15.04 10.66
C ALA A 92 -17.26 -14.23 11.86
N ALA A 93 -17.95 -14.35 12.97
CA ALA A 93 -17.59 -13.71 14.22
C ALA A 93 -17.68 -14.71 15.38
N GLY A 94 -16.66 -14.75 16.22
CA GLY A 94 -16.63 -15.63 17.39
C GLY A 94 -17.62 -15.21 18.50
N MET A 95 -18.02 -13.93 18.48
CA MET A 95 -19.05 -13.35 19.35
C MET A 95 -19.76 -12.20 18.62
N THR A 96 -20.99 -11.89 19.07
CA THR A 96 -21.80 -10.81 18.49
C THR A 96 -21.53 -9.44 19.10
N THR A 97 -20.66 -9.36 20.12
CA THR A 97 -20.21 -8.07 20.68
C THR A 97 -19.41 -7.29 19.64
N SER A 98 -19.61 -5.98 19.65
CA SER A 98 -18.85 -5.07 18.82
C SER A 98 -17.40 -4.99 19.29
N GLU A 99 -16.45 -5.33 18.41
CA GLU A 99 -15.02 -5.33 18.71
C GLU A 99 -14.28 -4.35 17.80
N PRO A 100 -13.33 -3.57 18.34
CA PRO A 100 -12.50 -2.69 17.52
C PRO A 100 -11.53 -3.53 16.71
N ILE A 101 -11.53 -3.30 15.39
CA ILE A 101 -10.55 -3.87 14.46
C ILE A 101 -9.73 -2.72 13.89
N SER A 102 -8.44 -2.71 14.18
CA SER A 102 -7.51 -1.64 13.85
C SER A 102 -6.55 -2.05 12.74
N LEU A 103 -6.21 -1.11 11.89
CA LEU A 103 -5.14 -1.22 10.90
C LEU A 103 -3.87 -0.58 11.47
N LYS A 104 -2.74 -1.27 11.39
CA LYS A 104 -1.43 -0.78 11.83
C LYS A 104 -0.40 -1.09 10.76
N LYS A 105 0.35 -0.07 10.32
CA LYS A 105 1.33 -0.19 9.23
C LYS A 105 2.44 -1.17 9.58
N PHE A 106 2.69 -2.19 8.75
CA PHE A 106 3.87 -3.05 8.90
C PHE A 106 5.16 -2.26 8.63
N SER A 107 6.20 -2.57 9.39
CA SER A 107 7.53 -1.97 9.26
C SER A 107 8.53 -2.87 8.52
N LYS A 108 8.14 -4.10 8.19
CA LYS A 108 8.97 -5.09 7.47
C LYS A 108 8.15 -5.88 6.46
N SER A 109 8.81 -6.26 5.37
CA SER A 109 8.23 -7.12 4.33
C SER A 109 7.90 -8.52 4.87
N TRP A 110 6.91 -9.15 4.25
CA TRP A 110 6.45 -10.49 4.58
C TRP A 110 5.96 -11.22 3.33
N GLY A 111 5.96 -12.53 3.39
CA GLY A 111 5.48 -13.40 2.34
C GLY A 111 4.04 -13.85 2.60
N GLU A 112 3.25 -13.99 1.54
CA GLU A 112 1.89 -14.53 1.63
C GLU A 112 1.93 -16.05 1.83
N GLY A 113 2.76 -16.75 1.03
CA GLY A 113 2.85 -18.20 1.01
C GLY A 113 1.67 -18.88 0.35
N ALA A 114 1.60 -20.22 0.49
CA ALA A 114 0.64 -21.06 -0.21
C ALA A 114 -0.18 -21.98 0.73
N SER A 115 -0.03 -21.84 2.04
CA SER A 115 -0.77 -22.68 3.00
C SER A 115 -2.28 -22.44 2.93
N VAL A 116 -3.06 -23.53 2.86
CA VAL A 116 -4.52 -23.49 2.79
C VAL A 116 -5.12 -24.07 4.07
N ALA A 117 -5.73 -23.23 4.88
CA ALA A 117 -6.42 -23.64 6.09
C ALA A 117 -7.93 -23.77 5.84
N PHE A 118 -8.54 -24.80 6.43
CA PHE A 118 -9.99 -25.01 6.41
C PHE A 118 -10.72 -24.41 7.63
N GLY A 119 -10.02 -23.70 8.50
CA GLY A 119 -10.57 -23.08 9.70
C GLY A 119 -9.59 -22.18 10.42
N GLY A 120 -10.04 -21.59 11.52
CA GLY A 120 -9.25 -20.63 12.31
C GLY A 120 -8.02 -21.20 13.04
N GLY A 121 -7.77 -22.51 12.93
CA GLY A 121 -6.57 -23.18 13.46
C GLY A 121 -5.34 -22.97 12.59
N GLY A 122 -5.52 -22.59 11.34
CA GLY A 122 -4.45 -22.53 10.34
C GLY A 122 -4.12 -23.90 9.73
N ALA A 123 -3.19 -23.90 8.79
CA ALA A 123 -2.52 -25.06 8.22
C ALA A 123 -1.04 -25.02 8.61
N PHE A 124 -0.31 -26.13 8.44
CA PHE A 124 1.14 -26.08 8.53
C PHE A 124 1.68 -25.09 7.49
N ALA A 125 2.62 -24.26 7.96
CA ALA A 125 3.21 -23.24 7.11
C ALA A 125 4.03 -23.86 5.98
N GLU A 126 3.92 -23.29 4.81
CA GLU A 126 4.70 -23.61 3.62
C GLU A 126 5.79 -22.55 3.39
N PRO A 127 6.79 -22.81 2.53
CA PRO A 127 7.84 -21.84 2.22
C PRO A 127 7.24 -20.49 1.81
N ASN A 128 7.80 -19.40 2.33
CA ASN A 128 7.37 -18.03 2.15
C ASN A 128 6.05 -17.62 2.86
N ASP A 129 5.43 -18.50 3.62
CA ASP A 129 4.34 -18.07 4.49
C ASP A 129 4.83 -17.11 5.58
N LEU A 130 4.02 -16.11 5.89
CA LEU A 130 4.19 -15.39 7.14
C LEU A 130 3.60 -16.24 8.28
N THR A 131 4.31 -16.32 9.41
CA THR A 131 3.86 -17.01 10.61
C THR A 131 3.97 -16.07 11.83
N TRP A 132 3.65 -16.57 13.02
CA TRP A 132 3.82 -15.80 14.25
C TRP A 132 5.28 -15.39 14.52
N LEU A 133 6.24 -16.22 14.09
CA LEU A 133 7.68 -15.99 14.31
C LEU A 133 8.41 -15.52 13.05
N SER A 134 8.03 -16.03 11.88
CA SER A 134 8.75 -15.82 10.62
C SER A 134 7.99 -14.84 9.70
N ARG A 135 8.75 -13.96 9.04
CA ARG A 135 8.26 -13.12 7.94
C ARG A 135 8.13 -13.90 6.64
N PHE A 136 9.02 -14.87 6.45
CA PHE A 136 9.09 -15.81 5.33
C PHE A 136 9.49 -17.17 5.90
N TYR A 137 8.51 -18.04 6.09
CA TYR A 137 8.74 -19.37 6.66
C TYR A 137 9.71 -20.19 5.80
N GLY A 138 10.56 -20.99 6.47
CA GLY A 138 11.64 -21.73 5.82
C GLY A 138 12.91 -20.92 5.56
N THR A 139 12.96 -19.65 6.00
CA THR A 139 14.15 -18.78 5.90
C THR A 139 14.60 -18.30 7.28
N THR A 140 15.71 -17.55 7.32
CA THR A 140 16.20 -16.88 8.55
C THR A 140 15.53 -15.54 8.84
N GLN A 141 14.55 -15.12 8.02
CA GLN A 141 13.90 -13.83 8.14
C GLN A 141 12.77 -13.87 9.17
N MET A 142 13.11 -13.58 10.41
CA MET A 142 12.19 -13.58 11.54
C MET A 142 11.62 -12.17 11.81
N TRP A 143 10.46 -12.13 12.48
CA TRP A 143 10.02 -10.90 13.12
C TRP A 143 10.96 -10.54 14.28
N THR A 144 11.15 -9.26 14.56
CA THR A 144 11.88 -8.79 15.74
C THR A 144 11.05 -9.10 17.01
N THR A 145 9.74 -8.95 16.88
CA THR A 145 8.77 -9.26 17.92
C THR A 145 7.80 -10.34 17.42
N PRO A 146 7.62 -11.48 18.12
CA PRO A 146 6.62 -12.47 17.76
C PRO A 146 5.24 -11.85 17.53
N GLY A 147 4.61 -12.23 16.42
CA GLY A 147 3.31 -11.70 16.02
C GLY A 147 3.37 -10.46 15.13
N GLY A 148 4.56 -10.08 14.63
CA GLY A 148 4.76 -9.07 13.59
C GLY A 148 5.35 -7.76 14.09
N ASP A 149 6.17 -7.14 13.24
CA ASP A 149 6.75 -5.80 13.45
C ASP A 149 5.89 -4.75 12.75
N PHE A 150 5.10 -4.01 13.50
CA PHE A 150 4.21 -2.96 12.99
C PHE A 150 4.19 -1.72 13.89
N SER A 151 3.73 -0.60 13.34
CA SER A 151 3.63 0.67 14.05
C SER A 151 2.72 0.56 15.27
N THR A 152 3.04 1.27 16.34
CA THR A 152 2.13 1.50 17.47
C THR A 152 0.99 2.44 17.10
N THR A 153 1.22 3.32 16.11
CA THR A 153 0.20 4.24 15.60
C THR A 153 -0.88 3.47 14.83
N ILE A 154 -2.14 3.76 15.13
CA ILE A 154 -3.29 3.18 14.46
C ILE A 154 -3.59 3.99 13.19
N SER A 155 -3.61 3.31 12.04
CA SER A 155 -3.96 3.94 10.75
C SER A 155 -5.46 4.23 10.67
N ALA A 156 -6.30 3.28 11.03
CA ALA A 156 -7.75 3.43 11.14
C ALA A 156 -8.32 2.34 12.04
N THR A 157 -9.50 2.57 12.60
CA THR A 157 -10.25 1.59 13.40
C THR A 157 -11.70 1.52 12.96
N ARG A 158 -12.26 0.31 12.93
CA ARG A 158 -13.68 0.07 12.71
C ARG A 158 -14.23 -0.90 13.75
N ALA A 159 -15.37 -0.58 14.33
CA ALA A 159 -16.12 -1.50 15.16
C ALA A 159 -16.81 -2.56 14.28
N VAL A 160 -16.53 -3.84 14.55
CA VAL A 160 -17.06 -4.99 13.81
C VAL A 160 -17.86 -5.87 14.77
N THR A 161 -19.13 -6.13 14.44
CA THR A 161 -20.05 -6.87 15.30
C THR A 161 -20.22 -8.31 14.82
N THR A 162 -20.91 -8.48 13.70
CA THR A 162 -21.28 -9.79 13.14
C THR A 162 -20.90 -9.86 11.66
N THR A 163 -21.41 -10.84 10.94
CA THR A 163 -21.28 -10.96 9.49
C THR A 163 -21.82 -9.75 8.78
N GLY A 164 -21.07 -9.23 7.80
CA GLY A 164 -21.45 -8.06 7.00
C GLY A 164 -20.25 -7.32 6.43
N SER A 165 -20.52 -6.31 5.62
CA SER A 165 -19.53 -5.41 5.05
C SER A 165 -19.19 -4.29 6.02
N TYR A 166 -17.90 -4.03 6.18
CA TYR A 166 -17.39 -2.96 7.04
C TYR A 166 -16.37 -2.11 6.27
N THR A 167 -16.47 -0.79 6.45
CA THR A 167 -15.55 0.15 5.82
C THR A 167 -14.76 0.89 6.91
N TRP A 168 -13.45 0.80 6.83
CA TRP A 168 -12.52 1.68 7.55
C TRP A 168 -12.49 3.01 6.81
N ALA A 169 -13.05 4.02 7.45
CA ALA A 169 -13.14 5.36 6.88
C ALA A 169 -11.75 6.00 6.75
N SER A 170 -11.64 6.95 5.86
CA SER A 170 -10.41 7.74 5.67
C SER A 170 -10.04 8.48 6.96
N THR A 171 -8.78 8.37 7.33
CA THR A 171 -8.15 9.10 8.44
C THR A 171 -6.88 9.76 7.93
N PRO A 172 -6.37 10.82 8.60
CA PRO A 172 -5.09 11.40 8.23
C PRO A 172 -3.94 10.39 8.22
N GLN A 173 -3.94 9.42 9.17
CA GLN A 173 -2.90 8.41 9.24
C GLN A 173 -3.01 7.37 8.11
N LEU A 174 -4.23 6.95 7.75
CA LEU A 174 -4.45 6.02 6.64
C LEU A 174 -4.00 6.65 5.30
N VAL A 175 -4.29 7.94 5.11
CA VAL A 175 -3.81 8.74 3.97
C VAL A 175 -2.29 8.84 3.98
N ALA A 176 -1.67 9.15 5.13
CA ALA A 176 -0.21 9.27 5.25
C ALA A 176 0.51 7.94 4.96
N ASP A 177 -0.07 6.80 5.36
CA ASP A 177 0.49 5.49 5.05
C ASP A 177 0.54 5.26 3.53
N VAL A 178 -0.61 5.46 2.84
CA VAL A 178 -0.70 5.28 1.38
C VAL A 178 0.19 6.29 0.65
N GLN A 179 0.21 7.56 1.09
CA GLN A 179 1.11 8.58 0.52
C GLN A 179 2.58 8.16 0.61
N SER A 180 2.99 7.63 1.78
CA SER A 180 4.37 7.17 1.96
C SER A 180 4.72 6.00 1.03
N TRP A 181 3.78 5.11 0.75
CA TRP A 181 3.98 3.97 -0.15
C TRP A 181 3.94 4.34 -1.64
N VAL A 182 3.14 5.33 -2.01
CA VAL A 182 3.15 5.87 -3.37
C VAL A 182 4.48 6.56 -3.68
N ASN A 183 5.03 7.30 -2.69
CA ASN A 183 6.31 8.00 -2.84
C ASN A 183 7.53 7.06 -2.72
N ALA A 184 7.39 5.93 -2.01
CA ALA A 184 8.45 4.95 -1.81
C ALA A 184 7.89 3.52 -1.87
N PRO A 185 7.58 2.98 -3.06
CA PRO A 185 6.87 1.71 -3.25
C PRO A 185 7.53 0.50 -2.57
N VAL A 186 8.86 0.50 -2.45
CA VAL A 186 9.63 -0.57 -1.78
C VAL A 186 9.33 -0.70 -0.29
N THR A 187 8.73 0.33 0.32
CA THR A 187 8.34 0.34 1.74
C THR A 187 6.89 -0.09 1.97
N ASN A 188 6.17 -0.45 0.90
CA ASN A 188 4.79 -0.90 1.00
C ASN A 188 4.70 -2.34 1.50
N TYR A 189 4.60 -2.47 2.81
CA TYR A 189 4.41 -3.77 3.45
C TYR A 189 2.96 -4.01 3.89
N GLY A 190 2.05 -3.08 3.61
CA GLY A 190 0.63 -3.17 3.97
C GLY A 190 0.36 -2.96 5.45
N TRP A 191 -0.80 -3.45 5.89
CA TRP A 191 -1.27 -3.31 7.27
C TRP A 191 -1.42 -4.65 7.97
N CYS A 192 -1.05 -4.67 9.26
CA CYS A 192 -1.50 -5.64 10.25
C CYS A 192 -2.93 -5.30 10.67
N VAL A 193 -3.84 -6.26 10.58
CA VAL A 193 -5.23 -6.14 11.03
C VAL A 193 -5.32 -6.72 12.44
N VAL A 194 -5.45 -5.86 13.42
CA VAL A 194 -5.41 -6.20 14.86
C VAL A 194 -6.79 -6.06 15.47
N GLY A 195 -7.30 -7.14 16.06
CA GLY A 195 -8.56 -7.15 16.80
C GLY A 195 -8.36 -7.02 18.33
N ASN A 196 -9.41 -7.32 19.08
CA ASN A 196 -9.31 -7.45 20.54
C ASN A 196 -8.56 -8.76 20.88
N GLU A 197 -7.36 -8.64 21.43
CA GLU A 197 -6.47 -9.75 21.76
C GLU A 197 -6.61 -10.21 23.22
N VAL A 198 -7.47 -9.56 24.01
CA VAL A 198 -7.71 -9.87 25.44
C VAL A 198 -8.91 -10.78 25.62
N THR A 199 -10.03 -10.44 24.99
CA THR A 199 -11.31 -11.13 25.18
C THR A 199 -11.37 -12.42 24.35
N LEU A 200 -11.60 -13.55 24.98
CA LEU A 200 -11.81 -14.83 24.29
C LEU A 200 -13.03 -14.75 23.34
N LYS A 201 -12.92 -15.41 22.18
CA LYS A 201 -13.94 -15.41 21.11
C LYS A 201 -14.14 -14.06 20.42
N SER A 202 -13.31 -13.03 20.71
CA SER A 202 -13.37 -11.74 20.03
C SER A 202 -13.00 -11.82 18.54
N VAL A 203 -12.44 -12.94 18.09
CA VAL A 203 -11.97 -13.15 16.72
C VAL A 203 -13.06 -12.87 15.68
N LYS A 204 -12.67 -12.12 14.64
CA LYS A 204 -13.46 -11.88 13.43
C LYS A 204 -12.73 -12.52 12.25
N ARG A 205 -13.48 -13.17 11.35
CA ARG A 205 -12.99 -13.71 10.10
C ARG A 205 -13.37 -12.78 8.96
N PHE A 206 -12.41 -12.36 8.17
CA PHE A 206 -12.62 -11.55 6.98
C PHE A 206 -12.34 -12.39 5.74
N ASP A 207 -13.14 -12.22 4.71
CA ASP A 207 -12.87 -12.83 3.41
C ASP A 207 -11.59 -12.23 2.82
N SER A 208 -10.79 -13.06 2.16
CA SER A 208 -9.50 -12.75 1.58
C SER A 208 -9.61 -12.41 0.08
N ARG A 209 -8.48 -12.17 -0.56
CA ARG A 209 -8.41 -12.01 -2.02
C ARG A 209 -8.74 -13.32 -2.78
N GLU A 210 -8.60 -14.48 -2.14
CA GLU A 210 -8.88 -15.82 -2.72
C GLU A 210 -10.37 -16.17 -2.74
N VAL A 211 -11.23 -15.46 -1.98
CA VAL A 211 -12.67 -15.77 -1.99
C VAL A 211 -13.22 -15.72 -3.42
N SER A 212 -14.03 -16.73 -3.78
CA SER A 212 -14.55 -16.87 -5.14
C SER A 212 -15.58 -15.80 -5.54
N VAL A 213 -16.24 -15.19 -4.55
CA VAL A 213 -17.29 -14.17 -4.76
C VAL A 213 -16.63 -12.78 -4.79
N PRO A 214 -16.53 -12.11 -5.96
CA PRO A 214 -15.78 -10.86 -6.10
C PRO A 214 -16.26 -9.72 -5.19
N THR A 215 -17.55 -9.63 -4.91
CA THR A 215 -18.14 -8.58 -4.09
C THR A 215 -17.81 -8.69 -2.59
N LEU A 216 -17.31 -9.85 -2.15
CA LEU A 216 -16.89 -10.12 -0.78
C LEU A 216 -15.40 -9.91 -0.57
N LYS A 217 -14.62 -9.79 -1.66
CA LYS A 217 -13.17 -9.49 -1.57
C LYS A 217 -12.94 -8.14 -0.87
N PRO A 218 -11.84 -8.00 -0.14
CA PRO A 218 -11.39 -6.69 0.32
C PRO A 218 -11.09 -5.78 -0.87
N PHE A 219 -11.31 -4.48 -0.71
CA PHE A 219 -10.80 -3.49 -1.64
C PHE A 219 -10.45 -2.16 -0.98
N LEU A 220 -9.40 -1.56 -1.50
CA LEU A 220 -8.93 -0.24 -1.13
C LEU A 220 -9.45 0.76 -2.17
N THR A 221 -10.12 1.81 -1.72
CA THR A 221 -10.47 2.95 -2.58
C THR A 221 -9.55 4.09 -2.24
N VAL A 222 -8.84 4.62 -3.23
CA VAL A 222 -7.94 5.77 -3.09
C VAL A 222 -8.43 6.89 -3.99
N ILE A 223 -8.58 8.08 -3.41
CA ILE A 223 -8.82 9.33 -4.14
C ILE A 223 -7.53 10.13 -4.08
N TYR A 224 -7.05 10.58 -5.24
CA TYR A 224 -5.78 11.27 -5.36
C TYR A 224 -5.80 12.30 -6.48
N THR A 225 -4.92 13.28 -6.38
CA THR A 225 -4.62 14.19 -7.49
C THR A 225 -3.33 13.70 -8.14
N PRO A 226 -3.33 13.35 -9.44
CA PRO A 226 -2.12 12.92 -10.13
C PRO A 226 -1.00 13.96 -10.03
N ALA A 227 0.25 13.49 -9.89
CA ALA A 227 1.39 14.36 -10.04
C ALA A 227 1.42 14.95 -11.46
N PRO A 228 1.79 16.22 -11.63
CA PRO A 228 2.00 16.76 -12.97
C PRO A 228 3.14 16.00 -13.66
N PRO A 229 3.07 15.83 -15.00
CA PRO A 229 4.16 15.21 -15.75
C PRO A 229 5.49 15.93 -15.46
N ASN A 230 6.52 15.18 -15.14
CA ASN A 230 7.86 15.71 -14.97
C ASN A 230 8.62 15.57 -16.29
N PRO A 231 9.05 16.66 -16.96
CA PRO A 231 9.76 16.57 -18.25
C PRO A 231 11.13 15.88 -18.12
N LEU A 232 11.69 15.76 -16.91
CA LEU A 232 12.96 15.08 -16.66
C LEU A 232 12.81 13.56 -16.53
N ASP A 233 11.57 13.07 -16.32
CA ASP A 233 11.23 11.65 -16.28
C ASP A 233 11.01 11.16 -17.72
N LEU A 234 12.09 10.75 -18.36
CA LEU A 234 12.10 10.32 -19.77
C LEU A 234 11.50 8.92 -19.95
N THR A 235 11.52 8.10 -18.91
CA THR A 235 10.97 6.73 -18.91
C THR A 235 9.50 6.67 -18.51
N HIS A 236 8.97 7.75 -17.96
CA HIS A 236 7.60 7.89 -17.47
C HIS A 236 7.25 6.87 -16.38
N ASP A 237 8.24 6.51 -15.55
CA ASP A 237 8.05 5.63 -14.40
C ASP A 237 7.68 6.39 -13.10
N GLY A 238 7.66 7.72 -13.18
CA GLY A 238 7.32 8.65 -12.10
C GLY A 238 8.50 9.08 -11.25
N PHE A 239 9.71 8.60 -11.56
CA PHE A 239 10.94 8.99 -10.87
C PHE A 239 11.95 9.56 -11.88
N VAL A 240 12.80 10.46 -11.43
CA VAL A 240 14.01 10.85 -12.20
C VAL A 240 15.18 10.10 -11.59
N ASN A 241 15.68 9.09 -12.31
CA ASN A 241 16.63 8.12 -11.79
C ASN A 241 17.65 7.63 -12.83
N ALA A 242 18.34 6.53 -12.56
CA ALA A 242 19.37 5.99 -13.47
C ALA A 242 18.83 5.56 -14.84
N ALA A 243 17.54 5.20 -14.96
CA ALA A 243 16.93 4.83 -16.24
C ALA A 243 16.78 6.06 -17.14
N ASP A 244 16.41 7.23 -16.58
CA ASP A 244 16.31 8.49 -17.31
C ASP A 244 17.68 9.00 -17.71
N LEU A 245 18.67 8.85 -16.83
CA LEU A 245 20.07 9.16 -17.17
C LEU A 245 20.55 8.31 -18.35
N ALA A 246 20.25 7.02 -18.37
CA ALA A 246 20.59 6.14 -19.48
C ALA A 246 19.91 6.58 -20.79
N SER A 247 18.64 6.99 -20.72
CA SER A 247 17.87 7.52 -21.86
C SER A 247 18.46 8.82 -22.39
N LEU A 248 18.85 9.75 -21.50
CA LEU A 248 19.52 11.00 -21.86
C LEU A 248 20.86 10.72 -22.54
N LEU A 249 21.70 9.87 -21.95
CA LEU A 249 23.03 9.53 -22.50
C LEU A 249 22.91 8.80 -23.84
N GLY A 250 21.88 7.98 -24.04
CA GLY A 250 21.57 7.32 -25.32
C GLY A 250 21.20 8.31 -26.44
N SER A 251 20.77 9.52 -26.07
CA SER A 251 20.39 10.59 -27.02
C SER A 251 21.44 11.69 -27.16
N TRP A 252 22.65 11.50 -26.59
CA TRP A 252 23.69 12.53 -26.54
C TRP A 252 24.07 13.06 -27.92
N GLY A 253 24.13 14.38 -28.05
CA GLY A 253 24.46 15.07 -29.28
C GLY A 253 23.34 15.10 -30.32
N THR A 254 22.14 14.65 -30.01
CA THR A 254 20.98 14.67 -30.91
C THR A 254 19.88 15.57 -30.38
N ALA A 255 19.02 16.06 -31.27
CA ALA A 255 17.76 16.71 -30.87
C ALA A 255 16.74 15.61 -30.47
N SER A 256 16.34 15.59 -29.21
CA SER A 256 15.39 14.60 -28.68
C SER A 256 14.57 15.19 -27.52
N ALA A 257 13.69 14.39 -26.92
CA ALA A 257 12.94 14.77 -25.71
C ALA A 257 13.85 15.07 -24.52
N ALA A 258 15.11 14.61 -24.53
CA ALA A 258 16.10 14.86 -23.49
C ALA A 258 16.85 16.21 -23.66
N ASP A 259 16.58 16.96 -24.72
CA ASP A 259 17.04 18.35 -24.93
C ASP A 259 16.08 19.29 -24.19
N PHE A 260 16.26 19.38 -22.87
CA PHE A 260 15.33 20.09 -21.96
C PHE A 260 15.37 21.61 -22.13
N ASN A 261 16.50 22.15 -22.62
CA ASN A 261 16.68 23.59 -22.86
C ASN A 261 16.37 24.00 -24.29
N SER A 262 16.03 23.03 -25.17
CA SER A 262 15.76 23.27 -26.62
C SER A 262 16.90 23.93 -27.34
N SER A 263 18.14 23.60 -27.00
CA SER A 263 19.38 24.11 -27.67
C SER A 263 19.60 23.51 -29.05
N GLY A 264 18.92 22.39 -29.35
CA GLY A 264 19.04 21.63 -30.59
C GLY A 264 19.87 20.36 -30.46
N ALA A 265 20.46 20.09 -29.30
CA ALA A 265 21.17 18.84 -29.00
C ALA A 265 21.25 18.57 -27.49
N VAL A 266 21.16 17.30 -27.12
CA VAL A 266 21.36 16.85 -25.72
C VAL A 266 22.85 17.03 -25.37
N ASP A 267 23.12 17.80 -24.31
CA ASP A 267 24.48 18.12 -23.87
C ASP A 267 24.62 18.18 -22.36
N ALA A 268 25.72 18.75 -21.86
CA ALA A 268 26.03 18.84 -20.45
C ALA A 268 25.02 19.72 -19.65
N ALA A 269 24.33 20.65 -20.30
CA ALA A 269 23.33 21.47 -19.66
C ALA A 269 22.08 20.63 -19.35
N ASP A 270 21.67 19.74 -20.24
CA ASP A 270 20.54 18.83 -20.05
C ASP A 270 20.86 17.78 -18.98
N LEU A 271 22.08 17.24 -18.99
CA LEU A 271 22.55 16.36 -17.93
C LEU A 271 22.50 17.06 -16.55
N SER A 272 22.93 18.31 -16.48
CA SER A 272 22.85 19.09 -15.26
C SER A 272 21.39 19.29 -14.80
N ALA A 273 20.48 19.56 -15.75
CA ALA A 273 19.06 19.68 -15.46
C ALA A 273 18.49 18.37 -14.89
N LEU A 274 18.77 17.23 -15.52
CA LEU A 274 18.32 15.92 -15.06
C LEU A 274 18.85 15.60 -13.66
N LEU A 275 20.13 15.80 -13.40
CA LEU A 275 20.73 15.55 -12.08
C LEU A 275 20.17 16.47 -11.00
N SER A 276 19.75 17.68 -11.33
CA SER A 276 19.11 18.60 -10.38
C SER A 276 17.70 18.16 -9.96
N GLY A 277 17.03 17.39 -10.82
CA GLY A 277 15.68 16.84 -10.56
C GLY A 277 15.69 15.40 -10.05
N TRP A 278 16.82 14.85 -9.65
CA TRP A 278 16.96 13.46 -9.19
C TRP A 278 16.06 13.15 -8.00
N THR A 279 15.26 12.08 -8.10
CA THR A 279 14.27 11.66 -7.08
C THR A 279 14.45 10.22 -6.58
N GLY A 280 15.26 9.39 -7.26
CA GLY A 280 15.42 7.96 -7.01
C GLY A 280 16.83 7.53 -6.63
#